data_8f350c58ec5bed5c16f007811543522c
#
_entry.id   8f350c58ec5bed5c16f007811543522c
#
_cell.length_a   1.000
_cell.length_b   1.000
_cell.length_c   1.000
_cell.angle_alpha   90.00
_cell.angle_beta   90.00
_cell.angle_gamma   90.00
#
_symmetry.space_group_name_H-M   'P 1'
#
loop_
_entity.id
_entity.type
_entity.pdbx_description
1 polymer ?
#
loop_
_entity_poly.entity_id
_entity_poly.type
_entity_poly.pdbx_seq_one_letter_code
_entity_poly.pdbx_strand_id
1 'polypeptide(L)'
;MGATENALLAGVTARGETLLENCAREPEIQHLCFFLQAMGAEIRGIGTGKIWMRRAAALRDVEYTIPSDRIVAGTCLYAAAATRGQIGLKDVDPREMRSVLTVYEKMGGQWEMRSGTLRANAAGIRFPVEKVSTMPYPGFPTDMQSILMAVLLTVPGESRIEETIFEKRFQIVEELEKMGGRVTVSGRQAVISGGRQLTGAAVCARELRGGAALVVAGLSAQGESVVKHAEYIERGYEHPDQ
;
A
#
# COMPACT_ATOMS: atom_id res chain seq x y z
N MET A 1 -7.93 5.12 -10.13
CA MET A 1 -8.00 3.68 -10.37
C MET A 1 -9.41 3.25 -10.73
N GLY A 2 -10.44 3.32 -9.88
CA GLY A 2 -11.81 2.85 -10.15
C GLY A 2 -12.47 3.38 -11.43
N ALA A 3 -12.17 4.62 -11.86
CA ALA A 3 -12.67 5.13 -13.14
C ALA A 3 -12.12 4.31 -14.34
N THR A 4 -10.84 3.94 -14.30
CA THR A 4 -10.24 3.09 -15.34
C THR A 4 -10.83 1.69 -15.33
N GLU A 5 -11.04 1.08 -14.16
CA GLU A 5 -11.68 -0.23 -14.02
C GLU A 5 -13.07 -0.24 -14.66
N ASN A 6 -13.93 0.71 -14.26
CA ASN A 6 -15.28 0.81 -14.82
C ASN A 6 -15.27 1.08 -16.33
N ALA A 7 -14.35 1.92 -16.82
CA ALA A 7 -14.22 2.19 -18.25
C ALA A 7 -13.76 0.95 -19.04
N LEU A 8 -12.86 0.13 -18.48
CA LEU A 8 -12.43 -1.16 -19.06
C LEU A 8 -13.61 -2.14 -19.17
N LEU A 9 -14.35 -2.32 -18.08
CA LEU A 9 -15.51 -3.22 -18.05
C LEU A 9 -16.61 -2.79 -19.02
N ALA A 10 -16.87 -1.48 -19.14
CA ALA A 10 -17.82 -0.95 -20.10
C ALA A 10 -17.30 -1.08 -21.55
N GLY A 11 -16.03 -0.73 -21.78
CA GLY A 11 -15.42 -0.72 -23.11
C GLY A 11 -15.29 -2.09 -23.75
N VAL A 12 -15.03 -3.15 -22.95
CA VAL A 12 -14.89 -4.51 -23.48
C VAL A 12 -16.18 -5.07 -24.09
N THR A 13 -17.33 -4.52 -23.73
CA THR A 13 -18.65 -4.88 -24.27
C THR A 13 -19.20 -3.86 -25.26
N ALA A 14 -18.58 -2.68 -25.36
CA ALA A 14 -19.00 -1.60 -26.25
C ALA A 14 -18.82 -1.99 -27.74
N ARG A 15 -19.69 -1.48 -28.62
CA ARG A 15 -19.58 -1.71 -30.06
C ARG A 15 -18.40 -0.93 -30.64
N GLY A 16 -17.63 -1.58 -31.51
CA GLY A 16 -16.48 -0.97 -32.21
C GLY A 16 -15.20 -0.98 -31.36
N GLU A 17 -14.42 0.06 -31.50
CA GLU A 17 -13.15 0.26 -30.81
C GLU A 17 -13.29 1.34 -29.73
N THR A 18 -12.61 1.14 -28.61
CA THR A 18 -12.59 2.10 -27.49
C THR A 18 -11.13 2.46 -27.19
N LEU A 19 -10.81 3.75 -27.15
CA LEU A 19 -9.53 4.25 -26.67
C LEU A 19 -9.76 4.99 -25.34
N LEU A 20 -9.08 4.52 -24.31
CA LEU A 20 -9.04 5.18 -23.02
C LEU A 20 -7.71 5.92 -22.89
N GLU A 21 -7.76 7.19 -22.49
CA GLU A 21 -6.59 8.02 -22.24
C GLU A 21 -6.52 8.42 -20.76
N ASN A 22 -5.32 8.73 -20.28
CA ASN A 22 -5.05 9.04 -18.88
C ASN A 22 -5.47 7.90 -17.94
N CYS A 23 -5.22 6.65 -18.36
CA CYS A 23 -5.53 5.46 -17.59
C CYS A 23 -4.61 5.34 -16.36
N ALA A 24 -5.15 4.77 -15.30
CA ALA A 24 -4.40 4.26 -14.19
C ALA A 24 -3.48 3.10 -14.66
N ARG A 25 -2.27 3.01 -14.09
CA ARG A 25 -1.23 2.05 -14.51
C ARG A 25 -0.89 1.03 -13.43
N GLU A 26 -1.62 1.07 -12.34
CA GLU A 26 -1.45 0.17 -11.20
C GLU A 26 -1.52 -1.29 -11.64
N PRO A 27 -0.78 -2.21 -10.97
CA PRO A 27 -0.80 -3.64 -11.26
C PRO A 27 -2.21 -4.22 -11.34
N GLU A 28 -3.12 -3.78 -10.47
CA GLU A 28 -4.52 -4.21 -10.42
C GLU A 28 -5.24 -3.94 -11.75
N ILE A 29 -4.96 -2.81 -12.40
CA ILE A 29 -5.48 -2.46 -13.73
C ILE A 29 -4.89 -3.38 -14.80
N GLN A 30 -3.60 -3.68 -14.71
CA GLN A 30 -2.93 -4.57 -15.64
C GLN A 30 -3.50 -5.99 -15.54
N HIS A 31 -3.68 -6.49 -14.31
CA HIS A 31 -4.28 -7.81 -14.07
C HIS A 31 -5.72 -7.90 -14.54
N LEU A 32 -6.52 -6.83 -14.35
CA LEU A 32 -7.86 -6.76 -14.93
C LEU A 32 -7.81 -6.86 -16.46
N CYS A 33 -6.88 -6.16 -17.11
CA CYS A 33 -6.71 -6.26 -18.55
C CYS A 33 -6.31 -7.68 -18.99
N PHE A 34 -5.38 -8.33 -18.29
CA PHE A 34 -4.97 -9.72 -18.60
C PHE A 34 -6.12 -10.71 -18.38
N PHE A 35 -6.91 -10.53 -17.33
CA PHE A 35 -8.11 -11.32 -17.12
C PHE A 35 -9.10 -11.18 -18.28
N LEU A 36 -9.40 -9.95 -18.70
CA LEU A 36 -10.29 -9.69 -19.82
C LEU A 36 -9.73 -10.23 -21.15
N GLN A 37 -8.40 -10.16 -21.36
CA GLN A 37 -7.76 -10.79 -22.51
C GLN A 37 -7.91 -12.33 -22.50
N ALA A 38 -7.75 -12.95 -21.34
CA ALA A 38 -7.96 -14.39 -21.19
C ALA A 38 -9.40 -14.78 -21.52
N MET A 39 -10.39 -13.92 -21.19
CA MET A 39 -11.79 -14.10 -21.59
C MET A 39 -12.03 -13.87 -23.09
N GLY A 40 -11.05 -13.37 -23.84
CA GLY A 40 -11.13 -13.18 -25.30
C GLY A 40 -11.24 -11.73 -25.77
N ALA A 41 -11.08 -10.74 -24.88
CA ALA A 41 -11.03 -9.35 -25.28
C ALA A 41 -9.71 -9.01 -25.99
N GLU A 42 -9.74 -8.14 -26.99
CA GLU A 42 -8.55 -7.58 -27.60
C GLU A 42 -8.22 -6.26 -26.90
N ILE A 43 -7.11 -6.24 -26.12
CA ILE A 43 -6.67 -5.07 -25.35
C ILE A 43 -5.18 -4.82 -25.61
N ARG A 44 -4.80 -3.56 -25.86
CA ARG A 44 -3.42 -3.12 -26.10
C ARG A 44 -3.09 -1.93 -25.22
N GLY A 45 -1.80 -1.70 -24.96
CA GLY A 45 -1.33 -0.57 -24.15
C GLY A 45 -1.43 -0.82 -22.64
N ILE A 46 -1.53 -2.07 -22.19
CA ILE A 46 -1.58 -2.44 -20.77
C ILE A 46 -0.36 -1.89 -20.03
N GLY A 47 -0.58 -1.31 -18.84
CA GLY A 47 0.47 -0.70 -18.03
C GLY A 47 0.88 0.71 -18.49
N THR A 48 0.24 1.25 -19.52
CA THR A 48 0.47 2.62 -20.00
C THR A 48 -0.72 3.54 -19.68
N GLY A 49 -0.55 4.85 -19.89
CA GLY A 49 -1.65 5.82 -19.76
C GLY A 49 -2.69 5.77 -20.89
N LYS A 50 -2.51 4.90 -21.89
CA LYS A 50 -3.43 4.76 -23.02
C LYS A 50 -3.73 3.28 -23.23
N ILE A 51 -5.01 2.93 -23.15
CA ILE A 51 -5.47 1.54 -23.35
C ILE A 51 -6.46 1.55 -24.50
N TRP A 52 -6.13 0.81 -25.53
CA TRP A 52 -7.01 0.52 -26.67
C TRP A 52 -7.65 -0.83 -26.51
N MET A 53 -8.93 -0.95 -26.81
CA MET A 53 -9.65 -2.20 -26.78
C MET A 53 -10.68 -2.30 -27.89
N ARG A 54 -10.97 -3.54 -28.28
CA ARG A 54 -12.06 -3.87 -29.19
C ARG A 54 -13.00 -4.87 -28.51
N ARG A 55 -14.29 -4.68 -28.76
CA ARG A 55 -15.31 -5.61 -28.30
C ARG A 55 -14.95 -7.04 -28.61
N ALA A 56 -14.99 -7.91 -27.61
CA ALA A 56 -14.96 -9.35 -27.80
C ALA A 56 -16.25 -9.80 -28.52
N ALA A 57 -16.15 -10.73 -29.48
CA ALA A 57 -17.33 -11.32 -30.11
C ALA A 57 -18.22 -12.02 -29.07
N ALA A 58 -17.57 -12.75 -28.14
CA ALA A 58 -18.16 -13.28 -26.92
C ALA A 58 -17.06 -13.35 -25.85
N LEU A 59 -17.38 -12.99 -24.62
CA LEU A 59 -16.53 -13.31 -23.47
C LEU A 59 -16.77 -14.77 -23.10
N ARG A 60 -15.69 -15.50 -22.85
CA ARG A 60 -15.72 -16.93 -22.50
C ARG A 60 -15.31 -17.11 -21.05
N ASP A 61 -15.76 -18.20 -20.46
CA ASP A 61 -15.29 -18.61 -19.15
C ASP A 61 -13.80 -18.87 -19.16
N VAL A 62 -13.14 -18.49 -18.07
CA VAL A 62 -11.70 -18.63 -17.90
C VAL A 62 -11.37 -18.92 -16.44
N GLU A 63 -10.39 -19.78 -16.22
CA GLU A 63 -9.73 -19.91 -14.94
C GLU A 63 -8.60 -18.88 -14.87
N TYR A 64 -8.61 -18.06 -13.82
CA TYR A 64 -7.62 -16.99 -13.64
C TYR A 64 -7.22 -16.90 -12.18
N THR A 65 -5.93 -16.95 -11.91
CA THR A 65 -5.39 -16.76 -10.57
C THR A 65 -5.20 -15.28 -10.30
N ILE A 66 -5.93 -14.75 -9.32
CA ILE A 66 -5.76 -13.38 -8.87
C ILE A 66 -4.43 -13.26 -8.13
N PRO A 67 -3.58 -12.26 -8.44
CA PRO A 67 -2.31 -12.07 -7.75
C PRO A 67 -2.52 -11.60 -6.31
N SER A 68 -1.48 -11.76 -5.48
CA SER A 68 -1.47 -11.26 -4.11
C SER A 68 -1.62 -9.74 -4.05
N ASP A 69 -2.29 -9.25 -3.01
CA ASP A 69 -2.43 -7.82 -2.76
C ASP A 69 -1.09 -7.23 -2.29
N ARG A 70 -0.49 -6.39 -3.14
CA ARG A 70 0.79 -5.73 -2.86
C ARG A 70 0.72 -4.73 -1.70
N ILE A 71 -0.46 -4.20 -1.37
CA ILE A 71 -0.64 -3.27 -0.25
C ILE A 71 -0.70 -4.04 1.07
N VAL A 72 -1.38 -5.19 1.09
CA VAL A 72 -1.37 -6.11 2.25
C VAL A 72 0.07 -6.61 2.48
N ALA A 73 0.75 -7.07 1.42
CA ALA A 73 2.14 -7.49 1.51
C ALA A 73 3.07 -6.37 2.02
N GLY A 74 2.89 -5.14 1.54
CA GLY A 74 3.61 -3.95 2.01
C GLY A 74 3.33 -3.63 3.47
N THR A 75 2.09 -3.81 3.92
CA THR A 75 1.69 -3.61 5.33
C THR A 75 2.41 -4.61 6.23
N CYS A 76 2.41 -5.89 5.86
CA CYS A 76 3.13 -6.94 6.61
C CYS A 76 4.65 -6.69 6.64
N LEU A 77 5.23 -6.25 5.51
CA LEU A 77 6.64 -5.83 5.44
C LEU A 77 6.94 -4.69 6.41
N TYR A 78 6.06 -3.70 6.50
CA TYR A 78 6.25 -2.54 7.37
C TYR A 78 5.90 -2.85 8.84
N ALA A 79 5.04 -3.84 9.12
CA ALA A 79 4.88 -4.37 10.46
C ALA A 79 6.20 -5.01 10.96
N ALA A 80 6.86 -5.82 10.12
CA ALA A 80 8.19 -6.31 10.42
C ALA A 80 9.22 -5.17 10.58
N ALA A 81 9.11 -4.10 9.79
CA ALA A 81 9.96 -2.91 9.91
C ALA A 81 9.80 -2.21 11.27
N ALA A 82 8.56 -2.02 11.73
CA ALA A 82 8.26 -1.37 13.02
C ALA A 82 8.82 -2.18 14.21
N THR A 83 8.77 -3.51 14.12
CA THR A 83 9.21 -4.43 15.19
C THR A 83 10.66 -4.91 15.05
N ARG A 84 11.40 -4.46 14.00
CA ARG A 84 12.76 -4.94 13.69
C ARG A 84 12.84 -6.45 13.44
N GLY A 85 11.71 -7.05 13.03
CA GLY A 85 11.56 -8.48 12.83
C GLY A 85 12.02 -8.98 11.45
N GLN A 86 11.71 -10.23 11.18
CA GLN A 86 11.89 -10.88 9.88
C GLN A 86 10.56 -11.43 9.39
N ILE A 87 10.35 -11.42 8.06
CA ILE A 87 9.13 -11.94 7.47
C ILE A 87 9.41 -12.62 6.13
N GLY A 88 8.61 -13.62 5.80
CA GLY A 88 8.56 -14.25 4.49
C GLY A 88 7.18 -14.04 3.85
N LEU A 89 7.13 -13.33 2.73
CA LEU A 89 5.92 -13.08 1.95
C LEU A 89 5.90 -14.00 0.73
N LYS A 90 4.91 -14.87 0.64
CA LYS A 90 4.73 -15.79 -0.49
C LYS A 90 3.92 -15.14 -1.59
N ASP A 91 4.15 -15.58 -2.81
CA ASP A 91 3.36 -15.24 -3.99
C ASP A 91 3.28 -13.74 -4.31
N VAL A 92 4.25 -12.94 -3.84
CA VAL A 92 4.35 -11.50 -4.12
C VAL A 92 5.33 -11.23 -5.27
N ASP A 93 4.99 -10.28 -6.13
CA ASP A 93 5.90 -9.77 -7.15
C ASP A 93 6.61 -8.50 -6.65
N PRO A 94 7.93 -8.55 -6.39
CA PRO A 94 8.67 -7.38 -5.92
C PRO A 94 8.68 -6.22 -6.92
N ARG A 95 8.42 -6.48 -8.20
CA ARG A 95 8.32 -5.44 -9.23
C ARG A 95 7.11 -4.53 -8.98
N GLU A 96 6.00 -5.09 -8.49
CA GLU A 96 4.79 -4.35 -8.16
C GLU A 96 4.90 -3.54 -6.86
N MET A 97 5.85 -3.91 -5.99
CA MET A 97 6.14 -3.27 -4.71
C MET A 97 7.41 -2.40 -4.72
N ARG A 98 8.00 -2.15 -5.89
CA ARG A 98 9.35 -1.55 -5.99
C ARG A 98 9.52 -0.25 -5.19
N SER A 99 8.56 0.66 -5.24
CA SER A 99 8.64 1.92 -4.50
C SER A 99 8.60 1.70 -2.98
N VAL A 100 7.80 0.74 -2.50
CA VAL A 100 7.71 0.35 -1.09
C VAL A 100 9.02 -0.29 -0.63
N LEU A 101 9.56 -1.23 -1.42
CA LEU A 101 10.84 -1.89 -1.14
C LEU A 101 12.01 -0.90 -1.15
N THR A 102 12.01 0.06 -2.07
CA THR A 102 13.04 1.12 -2.11
C THR A 102 13.03 1.97 -0.82
N VAL A 103 11.85 2.32 -0.30
CA VAL A 103 11.76 3.05 0.98
C VAL A 103 12.20 2.17 2.15
N TYR A 104 11.84 0.88 2.14
CA TYR A 104 12.28 -0.09 3.13
C TYR A 104 13.82 -0.22 3.17
N GLU A 105 14.47 -0.31 2.01
CA GLU A 105 15.93 -0.33 1.88
C GLU A 105 16.59 0.96 2.38
N LYS A 106 16.02 2.13 2.06
CA LYS A 106 16.50 3.44 2.55
C LYS A 106 16.47 3.54 4.07
N MET A 107 15.50 2.90 4.72
CA MET A 107 15.44 2.83 6.18
C MET A 107 16.50 1.88 6.78
N GLY A 108 17.15 1.05 5.96
CA GLY A 108 18.15 0.05 6.38
C GLY A 108 17.65 -1.39 6.38
N GLY A 109 16.46 -1.64 5.85
CA GLY A 109 15.92 -2.98 5.66
C GLY A 109 16.63 -3.71 4.51
N GLN A 110 16.63 -5.03 4.60
CA GLN A 110 17.20 -5.92 3.59
C GLN A 110 16.15 -6.93 3.16
N TRP A 111 16.14 -7.29 1.89
CA TRP A 111 15.25 -8.32 1.37
C TRP A 111 15.91 -9.09 0.22
N GLU A 112 15.43 -10.30 -0.02
CA GLU A 112 15.82 -11.15 -1.14
C GLU A 112 14.63 -12.00 -1.61
N MET A 113 14.64 -12.39 -2.89
CA MET A 113 13.74 -13.43 -3.39
C MET A 113 14.41 -14.78 -3.29
N ARG A 114 13.79 -15.72 -2.56
CA ARG A 114 14.27 -17.09 -2.44
C ARG A 114 13.13 -18.08 -2.55
N SER A 115 13.20 -18.97 -3.55
CA SER A 115 12.20 -20.01 -3.79
C SER A 115 10.75 -19.49 -3.83
N GLY A 116 10.50 -18.40 -4.55
CA GLY A 116 9.16 -17.81 -4.70
C GLY A 116 8.69 -17.01 -3.47
N THR A 117 9.53 -16.85 -2.44
CA THR A 117 9.21 -16.10 -1.23
C THR A 117 10.10 -14.88 -1.14
N LEU A 118 9.52 -13.70 -0.94
CA LEU A 118 10.24 -12.49 -0.56
C LEU A 118 10.56 -12.59 0.94
N ARG A 119 11.83 -12.74 1.26
CA ARG A 119 12.32 -12.75 2.64
C ARG A 119 12.86 -11.38 2.99
N ALA A 120 12.37 -10.79 4.06
CA ALA A 120 12.80 -9.48 4.52
C ALA A 120 13.33 -9.54 5.95
N ASN A 121 14.36 -8.74 6.21
CA ASN A 121 14.99 -8.58 7.51
C ASN A 121 15.06 -7.10 7.86
N ALA A 122 14.40 -6.70 8.93
CA ALA A 122 14.30 -5.32 9.40
C ALA A 122 15.28 -4.97 10.53
N ALA A 123 16.16 -5.86 10.95
CA ALA A 123 17.09 -5.62 12.05
C ALA A 123 18.02 -4.40 11.83
N GLY A 124 18.29 -4.04 10.57
CA GLY A 124 19.09 -2.88 10.17
C GLY A 124 18.32 -1.56 10.09
N ILE A 125 17.02 -1.55 10.29
CA ILE A 125 16.20 -0.33 10.16
C ILE A 125 16.51 0.66 11.29
N ARG A 126 17.08 1.81 10.91
CA ARG A 126 17.51 2.89 11.81
C ARG A 126 17.68 4.25 11.13
N PHE A 127 17.53 4.32 9.80
CA PHE A 127 17.76 5.55 9.06
C PHE A 127 16.43 6.25 8.75
N PRO A 128 16.30 7.55 9.07
CA PRO A 128 15.13 8.32 8.67
C PRO A 128 15.11 8.48 7.15
N VAL A 129 13.95 8.77 6.59
CA VAL A 129 13.78 9.03 5.17
C VAL A 129 13.59 10.52 4.96
N GLU A 130 14.50 11.16 4.25
CA GLU A 130 14.48 12.62 4.04
C GLU A 130 13.14 13.10 3.49
N LYS A 131 12.64 12.43 2.44
CA LYS A 131 11.33 12.72 1.85
C LYS A 131 10.77 11.53 1.11
N VAL A 132 9.48 11.24 1.33
CA VAL A 132 8.67 10.36 0.49
C VAL A 132 7.45 11.13 0.03
N SER A 133 7.19 11.17 -1.29
CA SER A 133 5.98 11.74 -1.87
C SER A 133 5.10 10.61 -2.40
N THR A 134 3.82 10.60 -2.03
CA THR A 134 2.86 9.68 -2.65
C THR A 134 2.63 10.08 -4.09
N MET A 135 2.52 9.11 -4.97
CA MET A 135 2.34 9.34 -6.41
C MET A 135 1.58 8.17 -7.05
N PRO A 136 0.89 8.40 -8.19
CA PRO A 136 0.37 7.31 -8.99
C PRO A 136 1.47 6.30 -9.33
N TYR A 137 1.08 5.05 -9.52
CA TYR A 137 2.03 3.97 -9.88
C TYR A 137 2.88 4.35 -11.11
N PRO A 138 4.19 4.10 -11.08
CA PRO A 138 4.97 3.28 -10.13
C PRO A 138 5.53 4.05 -8.92
N GLY A 139 4.98 5.22 -8.58
CA GLY A 139 5.37 5.98 -7.40
C GLY A 139 4.96 5.31 -6.09
N PHE A 140 5.27 5.96 -4.95
CA PHE A 140 4.92 5.43 -3.64
C PHE A 140 3.39 5.50 -3.43
N PRO A 141 2.71 4.37 -3.15
CA PRO A 141 1.26 4.35 -3.07
C PRO A 141 0.74 5.10 -1.84
N THR A 142 -0.29 5.92 -2.03
CA THR A 142 -0.95 6.64 -0.94
C THR A 142 -1.51 5.69 0.13
N ASP A 143 -1.86 4.45 -0.23
CA ASP A 143 -2.35 3.44 0.69
C ASP A 143 -1.28 2.95 1.68
N MET A 144 0.00 3.14 1.37
CA MET A 144 1.11 2.86 2.27
C MET A 144 1.55 4.06 3.12
N GLN A 145 0.97 5.24 2.90
CA GLN A 145 1.39 6.50 3.53
C GLN A 145 1.24 6.46 5.06
N SER A 146 0.06 6.09 5.57
CA SER A 146 -0.21 6.02 7.01
C SER A 146 0.62 4.93 7.68
N ILE A 147 0.80 3.79 7.01
CA ILE A 147 1.59 2.65 7.50
C ILE A 147 3.07 3.02 7.59
N LEU A 148 3.61 3.70 6.57
CA LEU A 148 4.98 4.23 6.61
C LEU A 148 5.14 5.22 7.78
N MET A 149 4.18 6.11 8.02
CA MET A 149 4.23 7.06 9.12
C MET A 149 4.37 6.35 10.48
N ALA A 150 3.61 5.26 10.71
CA ALA A 150 3.72 4.47 11.92
C ALA A 150 5.14 3.87 12.10
N VAL A 151 5.74 3.36 11.02
CA VAL A 151 7.12 2.85 11.05
C VAL A 151 8.12 3.97 11.34
N LEU A 152 8.00 5.12 10.68
CA LEU A 152 8.94 6.24 10.84
C LEU A 152 8.93 6.80 12.26
N LEU A 153 7.83 6.70 13.01
CA LEU A 153 7.81 7.06 14.43
C LEU A 153 8.78 6.21 15.28
N THR A 154 9.08 4.98 14.85
CA THR A 154 10.03 4.09 15.53
C THR A 154 11.49 4.27 15.08
N VAL A 155 11.73 5.06 14.03
CA VAL A 155 13.06 5.27 13.44
C VAL A 155 13.65 6.58 13.94
N PRO A 156 14.86 6.59 14.53
CA PRO A 156 15.48 7.83 15.03
C PRO A 156 15.67 8.88 13.92
N GLY A 157 15.39 10.14 14.25
CA GLY A 157 15.58 11.28 13.36
C GLY A 157 14.29 11.84 12.79
N GLU A 158 14.43 12.76 11.84
CA GLU A 158 13.31 13.43 11.17
C GLU A 158 13.08 12.85 9.79
N SER A 159 11.84 12.49 9.50
CA SER A 159 11.39 12.04 8.18
C SER A 159 10.25 12.90 7.68
N ARG A 160 10.08 12.98 6.35
CA ARG A 160 9.02 13.78 5.73
C ARG A 160 8.19 12.95 4.78
N ILE A 161 6.88 13.12 4.86
CA ILE A 161 5.92 12.54 3.91
C ILE A 161 5.14 13.68 3.27
N GLU A 162 5.04 13.65 1.95
CA GLU A 162 4.18 14.54 1.17
C GLU A 162 3.06 13.73 0.52
N GLU A 163 1.81 14.05 0.86
CA GLU A 163 0.64 13.41 0.27
C GLU A 163 0.15 14.22 -0.92
N THR A 164 0.32 13.68 -2.14
CA THR A 164 -0.05 14.39 -3.37
C THR A 164 -1.38 13.93 -3.96
N ILE A 165 -1.92 12.81 -3.49
CA ILE A 165 -3.13 12.19 -4.05
C ILE A 165 -4.39 12.69 -3.34
N PHE A 166 -4.42 12.60 -1.99
CA PHE A 166 -5.58 12.95 -1.19
C PHE A 166 -5.34 14.17 -0.30
N GLU A 167 -6.40 14.92 -0.05
CA GLU A 167 -6.32 16.18 0.73
C GLU A 167 -6.37 15.97 2.24
N LYS A 168 -6.97 14.87 2.71
CA LYS A 168 -7.24 14.63 4.15
C LYS A 168 -6.69 13.27 4.62
N ARG A 169 -5.46 12.91 4.22
CA ARG A 169 -4.90 11.59 4.56
C ARG A 169 -4.17 11.55 5.90
N PHE A 170 -3.96 12.69 6.56
CA PHE A 170 -3.25 12.79 7.84
C PHE A 170 -4.16 12.72 9.08
N GLN A 171 -5.41 12.30 8.94
CA GLN A 171 -6.35 12.18 10.07
C GLN A 171 -5.88 11.21 11.16
N ILE A 172 -5.03 10.26 10.82
CA ILE A 172 -4.43 9.30 11.75
C ILE A 172 -3.51 9.96 12.79
N VAL A 173 -2.98 11.14 12.52
CA VAL A 173 -1.97 11.81 13.36
C VAL A 173 -2.47 11.97 14.80
N GLU A 174 -3.72 12.42 14.99
CA GLU A 174 -4.32 12.55 16.32
C GLU A 174 -4.30 11.25 17.13
N GLU A 175 -4.48 10.11 16.46
CA GLU A 175 -4.47 8.79 17.10
C GLU A 175 -3.03 8.34 17.41
N LEU A 176 -2.07 8.60 16.51
CA LEU A 176 -0.66 8.32 16.77
C LEU A 176 -0.07 9.18 17.88
N GLU A 177 -0.55 10.42 18.05
CA GLU A 177 -0.14 11.30 19.15
C GLU A 177 -0.59 10.75 20.52
N LYS A 178 -1.75 10.09 20.62
CA LYS A 178 -2.18 9.38 21.84
C LYS A 178 -1.21 8.26 22.23
N MET A 179 -0.52 7.68 21.25
CA MET A 179 0.52 6.68 21.47
C MET A 179 1.91 7.28 21.74
N GLY A 180 2.01 8.61 21.89
CA GLY A 180 3.27 9.31 22.11
C GLY A 180 4.03 9.69 20.83
N GLY A 181 3.44 9.46 19.66
CA GLY A 181 3.99 9.87 18.37
C GLY A 181 4.11 11.38 18.25
N ARG A 182 5.10 11.85 17.48
CA ARG A 182 5.26 13.29 17.18
C ARG A 182 5.25 13.51 15.68
N VAL A 183 4.18 14.12 15.21
CA VAL A 183 3.99 14.44 13.80
C VAL A 183 3.50 15.88 13.69
N THR A 184 4.17 16.67 12.87
CA THR A 184 3.72 18.04 12.56
C THR A 184 3.19 18.04 11.12
N VAL A 185 1.93 18.42 10.94
CA VAL A 185 1.28 18.49 9.63
C VAL A 185 1.15 19.94 9.19
N SER A 186 1.56 20.23 7.96
CA SER A 186 1.37 21.52 7.29
C SER A 186 0.90 21.28 5.86
N GLY A 187 -0.36 21.55 5.59
CA GLY A 187 -0.97 21.30 4.28
C GLY A 187 -0.87 19.83 3.85
N ARG A 188 -0.14 19.57 2.79
CA ARG A 188 0.09 18.23 2.22
C ARG A 188 1.38 17.56 2.74
N GLN A 189 2.02 18.13 3.73
CA GLN A 189 3.26 17.59 4.28
C GLN A 189 3.11 17.23 5.76
N ALA A 190 3.73 16.11 6.13
CA ALA A 190 3.91 15.68 7.51
C ALA A 190 5.40 15.52 7.81
N VAL A 191 5.84 16.08 8.92
CA VAL A 191 7.18 15.90 9.50
C VAL A 191 7.04 14.97 10.68
N ILE A 192 7.74 13.85 10.64
CA ILE A 192 7.71 12.79 11.66
C ILE A 192 9.01 12.85 12.45
N SER A 193 8.92 13.13 13.76
CA SER A 193 10.07 13.08 14.69
C SER A 193 10.08 11.71 15.38
N GLY A 194 10.85 10.77 14.82
CA GLY A 194 10.87 9.38 15.24
C GLY A 194 11.94 9.04 16.28
N GLY A 195 12.03 7.74 16.62
CA GLY A 195 13.00 7.20 17.56
C GLY A 195 12.57 7.27 19.03
N ARG A 196 11.30 7.57 19.29
CA ARG A 196 10.72 7.50 20.63
C ARG A 196 10.01 6.16 20.81
N GLN A 197 10.02 5.68 22.06
CA GLN A 197 9.18 4.54 22.41
C GLN A 197 7.71 4.95 22.36
N LEU A 198 6.92 4.27 21.54
CA LEU A 198 5.47 4.40 21.57
C LEU A 198 4.90 3.67 22.79
N THR A 199 3.78 4.16 23.30
CA THR A 199 3.05 3.58 24.43
C THR A 199 1.68 3.10 23.99
N GLY A 200 1.23 2.01 24.56
CA GLY A 200 -0.10 1.47 24.31
C GLY A 200 -1.18 2.47 24.68
N ALA A 201 -2.22 2.57 23.84
CA ALA A 201 -3.33 3.49 24.02
C ALA A 201 -4.61 2.95 23.40
N ALA A 202 -5.76 3.49 23.84
CA ALA A 202 -7.03 3.28 23.15
C ALA A 202 -7.15 4.28 21.97
N VAL A 203 -7.10 3.75 20.75
CA VAL A 203 -7.13 4.50 19.49
C VAL A 203 -8.29 4.07 18.61
N CYS A 204 -8.70 4.92 17.68
CA CYS A 204 -9.85 4.68 16.82
C CYS A 204 -9.44 4.61 15.35
N ALA A 205 -9.71 3.48 14.69
CA ALA A 205 -9.67 3.41 13.24
C ALA A 205 -10.82 4.27 12.66
N ARG A 206 -10.49 5.13 11.69
CA ARG A 206 -11.48 5.98 10.99
C ARG A 206 -11.60 5.60 9.52
N GLU A 207 -10.66 4.82 9.02
CA GLU A 207 -10.62 4.25 7.67
C GLU A 207 -9.63 3.08 7.65
N LEU A 208 -9.66 2.30 6.54
CA LEU A 208 -8.93 1.06 6.36
C LEU A 208 -7.42 1.18 6.64
N ARG A 209 -6.73 2.08 5.95
CA ARG A 209 -5.26 2.17 5.96
C ARG A 209 -4.72 2.83 7.24
N GLY A 210 -5.48 3.80 7.77
CA GLY A 210 -5.19 4.37 9.09
C GLY A 210 -5.37 3.35 10.20
N GLY A 211 -6.43 2.55 10.14
CA GLY A 211 -6.63 1.45 11.09
C GLY A 211 -5.47 0.45 11.08
N ALA A 212 -5.05 -0.01 9.90
CA ALA A 212 -3.90 -0.90 9.76
C ALA A 212 -2.60 -0.26 10.28
N ALA A 213 -2.40 1.04 10.07
CA ALA A 213 -1.25 1.76 10.58
C ALA A 213 -1.25 1.85 12.13
N LEU A 214 -2.42 1.97 12.76
CA LEU A 214 -2.54 1.93 14.23
C LEU A 214 -2.18 0.54 14.79
N VAL A 215 -2.55 -0.53 14.08
CA VAL A 215 -2.09 -1.89 14.45
C VAL A 215 -0.57 -1.98 14.36
N VAL A 216 0.03 -1.51 13.26
CA VAL A 216 1.50 -1.50 13.07
C VAL A 216 2.20 -0.68 14.16
N ALA A 217 1.65 0.48 14.56
CA ALA A 217 2.16 1.28 15.67
C ALA A 217 2.04 0.51 17.00
N GLY A 218 0.90 -0.15 17.23
CA GLY A 218 0.64 -0.95 18.42
C GLY A 218 1.62 -2.11 18.60
N LEU A 219 2.04 -2.77 17.51
CA LEU A 219 3.03 -3.86 17.54
C LEU A 219 4.41 -3.41 18.07
N SER A 220 4.73 -2.12 17.97
CA SER A 220 5.99 -1.54 18.46
C SER A 220 5.84 -0.78 19.78
N ALA A 221 4.62 -0.61 20.28
CA ALA A 221 4.34 0.13 21.50
C ALA A 221 4.59 -0.70 22.76
N GLN A 222 4.94 -0.04 23.86
CA GLN A 222 4.97 -0.65 25.18
C GLN A 222 3.59 -0.62 25.84
N GLY A 223 3.17 -1.74 26.41
CA GLY A 223 1.86 -1.90 27.04
C GLY A 223 0.80 -2.34 26.03
N GLU A 224 -0.44 -2.24 26.43
CA GLU A 224 -1.60 -2.70 25.67
C GLU A 224 -2.15 -1.57 24.78
N SER A 225 -2.43 -1.90 23.52
CA SER A 225 -3.12 -1.01 22.58
C SER A 225 -4.49 -1.59 22.24
N VAL A 226 -5.51 -0.76 22.26
CA VAL A 226 -6.87 -1.14 21.84
C VAL A 226 -7.25 -0.33 20.62
N VAL A 227 -7.40 -0.98 19.47
CA VAL A 227 -7.85 -0.34 18.23
C VAL A 227 -9.36 -0.53 18.11
N LYS A 228 -10.12 0.55 18.31
CA LYS A 228 -11.58 0.56 18.14
C LYS A 228 -11.94 0.65 16.66
N HIS A 229 -13.13 0.19 16.31
CA HIS A 229 -13.65 0.17 14.94
C HIS A 229 -12.81 -0.69 13.98
N ALA A 230 -12.44 -1.90 14.44
CA ALA A 230 -11.68 -2.88 13.65
C ALA A 230 -12.39 -3.29 12.35
N GLU A 231 -13.71 -3.13 12.27
CA GLU A 231 -14.52 -3.35 11.06
C GLU A 231 -14.01 -2.55 9.83
N TYR A 232 -13.32 -1.43 10.03
CA TYR A 232 -12.67 -0.72 8.93
C TYR A 232 -11.46 -1.48 8.40
N ILE A 233 -10.72 -2.20 9.26
CA ILE A 233 -9.52 -2.95 8.89
C ILE A 233 -9.92 -4.24 8.16
N GLU A 234 -10.93 -4.94 8.65
CA GLU A 234 -11.45 -6.20 8.11
C GLU A 234 -11.95 -6.07 6.65
N ARG A 235 -12.25 -4.86 6.20
CA ARG A 235 -12.64 -4.60 4.80
C ARG A 235 -11.54 -4.88 3.77
N GLY A 236 -10.29 -4.96 4.17
CA GLY A 236 -9.17 -5.14 3.25
C GLY A 236 -8.01 -5.97 3.81
N TYR A 237 -8.16 -6.49 5.02
CA TYR A 237 -7.22 -7.44 5.62
C TYR A 237 -8.01 -8.65 6.12
N GLU A 238 -7.77 -9.79 5.49
CA GLU A 238 -8.42 -11.05 5.87
C GLU A 238 -7.81 -11.54 7.18
N HIS A 239 -8.65 -11.84 8.17
CA HIS A 239 -8.25 -12.36 9.48
C HIS A 239 -7.07 -11.61 10.12
N PRO A 240 -7.15 -10.29 10.34
CA PRO A 240 -6.03 -9.50 10.85
C PRO A 240 -5.64 -9.84 12.29
N ASP A 241 -6.43 -10.66 12.97
CA ASP A 241 -6.27 -11.20 14.33
C ASP A 241 -5.51 -12.55 14.37
N GLN A 242 -5.22 -13.19 13.24
CA GLN A 242 -4.49 -14.45 13.10
C GLN A 242 -3.04 -14.22 12.65
#